data_0428f8566490f79799091787a07b4b72
#
_entry.id   0428f8566490f79799091787a07b4b72
#
_cell.length_a   1.000
_cell.length_b   1.000
_cell.length_c   1.000
_cell.angle_alpha   90.00
_cell.angle_beta   90.00
_cell.angle_gamma   90.00
#
_symmetry.space_group_name_H-M   'P 1'
#
loop_
_entity.id
_entity.type
_entity.pdbx_description
1 polymer ?
#
loop_
_entity_poly.entity_id
_entity_poly.type
_entity_poly.pdbx_seq_one_letter_code
_entity_poly.pdbx_strand_id
1 'polypeptide(L)'
;MAEMSTQSDREARTLAVRALEGEFSDLIALFRRRITENANRVSPGMLPGAYKVFTTIVRHEPVTQSALAEMLILDKGQMSRTVRELTDMGLIERTPDPKDGRSSLLSATEHGRERLADARGPQEGALLEALSDWRVEDIENLAHLLHALVAGSRPDGDLTA
;
A
#
# COMPACT_ATOMS: atom_id res chain seq x y z
N MET A 1 46.71 9.58 -3.54
CA MET A 1 46.04 8.97 -2.37
C MET A 1 44.58 9.41 -2.23
N ALA A 2 44.21 10.67 -2.46
CA ALA A 2 42.82 11.15 -2.39
C ALA A 2 41.90 10.56 -3.47
N GLU A 3 42.38 10.36 -4.69
CA GLU A 3 41.59 9.80 -5.81
C GLU A 3 41.22 8.31 -5.63
N MET A 4 42.13 7.51 -5.05
CA MET A 4 41.85 6.10 -4.73
C MET A 4 40.80 5.95 -3.64
N SER A 5 40.78 6.85 -2.64
CA SER A 5 39.76 6.87 -1.58
C SER A 5 38.37 7.19 -2.15
N THR A 6 38.28 8.16 -3.07
CA THR A 6 37.03 8.57 -3.70
C THR A 6 36.45 7.49 -4.62
N GLN A 7 37.31 6.72 -5.28
CA GLN A 7 36.90 5.60 -6.14
C GLN A 7 36.36 4.42 -5.31
N SER A 8 37.06 4.05 -4.24
CA SER A 8 36.63 3.02 -3.30
C SER A 8 35.29 3.35 -2.64
N ASP A 9 35.06 4.61 -2.24
CA ASP A 9 33.79 5.07 -1.68
C ASP A 9 32.64 4.99 -2.68
N ARG A 10 32.89 5.30 -3.96
CA ARG A 10 31.90 5.18 -5.02
C ARG A 10 31.51 3.72 -5.27
N GLU A 11 32.48 2.83 -5.31
CA GLU A 11 32.27 1.40 -5.49
C GLU A 11 31.47 0.81 -4.32
N ALA A 12 31.85 1.13 -3.09
CA ALA A 12 31.14 0.71 -1.89
C ALA A 12 29.68 1.20 -1.89
N ARG A 13 29.45 2.46 -2.24
CA ARG A 13 28.10 3.03 -2.37
C ARG A 13 27.27 2.32 -3.42
N THR A 14 27.86 2.02 -4.58
CA THR A 14 27.19 1.32 -5.66
C THR A 14 26.77 -0.09 -5.22
N LEU A 15 27.63 -0.80 -4.51
CA LEU A 15 27.29 -2.13 -3.97
C LEU A 15 26.16 -2.06 -2.95
N ALA A 16 26.20 -1.09 -2.04
CA ALA A 16 25.16 -0.89 -1.02
C ALA A 16 23.80 -0.56 -1.66
N VAL A 17 23.77 0.30 -2.69
CA VAL A 17 22.55 0.64 -3.41
C VAL A 17 21.98 -0.59 -4.13
N ARG A 18 22.81 -1.40 -4.81
CA ARG A 18 22.35 -2.63 -5.45
C ARG A 18 21.77 -3.65 -4.47
N ALA A 19 22.40 -3.80 -3.29
CA ALA A 19 21.86 -4.65 -2.25
C ALA A 19 20.48 -4.17 -1.81
N LEU A 20 20.33 -2.86 -1.56
CA LEU A 20 19.05 -2.25 -1.20
C LEU A 20 17.97 -2.42 -2.29
N GLU A 21 18.33 -2.27 -3.57
CA GLU A 21 17.42 -2.52 -4.70
C GLU A 21 16.93 -3.98 -4.74
N GLY A 22 17.81 -4.93 -4.38
CA GLY A 22 17.45 -6.35 -4.23
C GLY A 22 16.40 -6.54 -3.14
N GLU A 23 16.66 -6.03 -1.93
CA GLU A 23 15.73 -6.12 -0.80
C GLU A 23 14.36 -5.47 -1.09
N PHE A 24 14.34 -4.34 -1.80
CA PHE A 24 13.09 -3.73 -2.24
C PHE A 24 12.33 -4.60 -3.24
N SER A 25 13.03 -5.26 -4.16
CA SER A 25 12.40 -6.15 -5.13
C SER A 25 11.72 -7.33 -4.42
N ASP A 26 12.38 -7.92 -3.45
CA ASP A 26 11.84 -9.01 -2.66
C ASP A 26 10.66 -8.56 -1.77
N LEU A 27 10.77 -7.39 -1.15
CA LEU A 27 9.70 -6.80 -0.35
C LEU A 27 8.45 -6.50 -1.21
N ILE A 28 8.64 -5.94 -2.41
CA ILE A 28 7.55 -5.68 -3.36
C ILE A 28 6.89 -7.00 -3.78
N ALA A 29 7.66 -8.05 -4.05
CA ALA A 29 7.13 -9.36 -4.40
C ALA A 29 6.30 -9.96 -3.25
N LEU A 30 6.78 -9.84 -2.01
CA LEU A 30 6.06 -10.25 -0.82
C LEU A 30 4.72 -9.50 -0.66
N PHE A 31 4.71 -8.19 -0.82
CA PHE A 31 3.48 -7.39 -0.74
C PHE A 31 2.48 -7.73 -1.85
N ARG A 32 2.95 -7.93 -3.09
CA ARG A 32 2.09 -8.36 -4.20
C ARG A 32 1.42 -9.70 -3.91
N ARG A 33 2.17 -10.65 -3.39
CA ARG A 33 1.64 -11.96 -3.00
C ARG A 33 0.55 -11.81 -1.92
N ARG A 34 0.81 -11.04 -0.87
CA ARG A 34 -0.17 -10.78 0.21
C ARG A 34 -1.44 -10.12 -0.31
N ILE A 35 -1.32 -9.12 -1.19
CA ILE A 35 -2.46 -8.45 -1.83
C ILE A 35 -3.29 -9.46 -2.62
N THR A 36 -2.66 -10.35 -3.40
CA THR A 36 -3.34 -11.39 -4.17
C THR A 36 -4.07 -12.39 -3.26
N GLU A 37 -3.43 -12.83 -2.19
CA GLU A 37 -4.03 -13.72 -1.20
C GLU A 37 -5.25 -13.08 -0.52
N ASN A 38 -5.12 -11.82 -0.09
CA ASN A 38 -6.21 -11.08 0.54
C ASN A 38 -7.36 -10.83 -0.42
N ALA A 39 -7.07 -10.46 -1.66
CA ALA A 39 -8.10 -10.29 -2.69
C ALA A 39 -8.92 -11.57 -2.85
N ASN A 40 -8.26 -12.72 -2.99
CA ASN A 40 -8.93 -14.01 -3.12
C ASN A 40 -9.71 -14.43 -1.86
N ARG A 41 -9.27 -14.01 -0.66
CA ARG A 41 -10.01 -14.23 0.59
C ARG A 41 -11.25 -13.34 0.70
N VAL A 42 -11.18 -12.09 0.26
CA VAL A 42 -12.35 -11.18 0.21
C VAL A 42 -13.42 -11.78 -0.73
N SER A 43 -13.01 -12.16 -1.93
CA SER A 43 -13.89 -12.83 -2.89
C SER A 43 -13.06 -13.73 -3.80
N PRO A 44 -13.38 -15.02 -3.94
CA PRO A 44 -12.69 -15.92 -4.85
C PRO A 44 -12.62 -15.37 -6.27
N GLY A 45 -11.42 -15.28 -6.83
CA GLY A 45 -11.18 -14.73 -8.17
C GLY A 45 -11.07 -13.20 -8.24
N MET A 46 -11.18 -12.47 -7.13
CA MET A 46 -10.97 -11.02 -7.11
C MET A 46 -9.54 -10.67 -7.53
N LEU A 47 -9.43 -9.76 -8.47
CA LEU A 47 -8.12 -9.27 -8.93
C LEU A 47 -7.48 -8.30 -7.92
N PRO A 48 -6.15 -8.28 -7.82
CA PRO A 48 -5.42 -7.34 -6.95
C PRO A 48 -5.78 -5.87 -7.16
N GLY A 49 -6.08 -5.48 -8.42
CA GLY A 49 -6.54 -4.12 -8.75
C GLY A 49 -7.89 -3.78 -8.14
N ALA A 50 -8.85 -4.70 -8.17
CA ALA A 50 -10.16 -4.53 -7.56
C ALA A 50 -10.04 -4.46 -6.02
N TYR A 51 -9.21 -5.30 -5.42
CA TYR A 51 -8.89 -5.25 -4.00
C TYR A 51 -8.29 -3.89 -3.59
N LYS A 52 -7.37 -3.34 -4.39
CA LYS A 52 -6.80 -2.01 -4.14
C LYS A 52 -7.87 -0.91 -4.18
N VAL A 53 -8.75 -0.92 -5.18
CA VAL A 53 -9.88 0.03 -5.26
C VAL A 53 -10.78 -0.13 -4.03
N PHE A 54 -11.17 -1.35 -3.67
CA PHE A 54 -12.01 -1.63 -2.52
C PHE A 54 -11.40 -1.11 -1.20
N THR A 55 -10.15 -1.43 -0.93
CA THR A 55 -9.46 -0.97 0.29
C THR A 55 -9.26 0.54 0.33
N THR A 56 -9.16 1.20 -0.84
CA THR A 56 -9.09 2.66 -0.93
C THR A 56 -10.47 3.27 -0.63
N ILE A 57 -11.56 2.67 -1.10
CA ILE A 57 -12.93 3.09 -0.70
C ILE A 57 -13.08 3.01 0.81
N VAL A 58 -12.80 1.87 1.44
CA VAL A 58 -12.91 1.69 2.89
C VAL A 58 -12.10 2.73 3.69
N ARG A 59 -10.97 3.18 3.15
CA ARG A 59 -10.12 4.18 3.81
C ARG A 59 -10.64 5.61 3.68
N HIS A 60 -11.30 5.94 2.58
CA HIS A 60 -11.64 7.32 2.20
C HIS A 60 -13.16 7.56 2.08
N GLU A 61 -13.98 6.59 2.44
CA GLU A 61 -15.43 6.68 2.36
C GLU A 61 -16.03 7.81 3.25
N PRO A 62 -17.04 8.50 2.78
CA PRO A 62 -17.65 8.37 1.46
C PRO A 62 -16.80 9.09 0.39
N VAL A 63 -16.62 8.46 -0.78
CA VAL A 63 -15.72 8.98 -1.82
C VAL A 63 -16.36 8.88 -3.21
N THR A 64 -16.09 9.86 -4.10
CA THR A 64 -16.58 9.81 -5.47
C THR A 64 -15.71 8.92 -6.35
N GLN A 65 -16.31 8.35 -7.41
CA GLN A 65 -15.58 7.56 -8.40
C GLN A 65 -14.45 8.36 -9.08
N SER A 66 -14.65 9.66 -9.30
CA SER A 66 -13.66 10.54 -9.93
C SER A 66 -12.45 10.75 -9.01
N ALA A 67 -12.68 11.00 -7.72
CA ALA A 67 -11.60 11.14 -6.75
C ALA A 67 -10.79 9.84 -6.61
N LEU A 68 -11.45 8.67 -6.64
CA LEU A 68 -10.76 7.38 -6.64
C LEU A 68 -9.88 7.18 -7.88
N ALA A 69 -10.39 7.56 -9.07
CA ALA A 69 -9.64 7.46 -10.31
C ALA A 69 -8.37 8.32 -10.28
N GLU A 70 -8.47 9.53 -9.74
CA GLU A 70 -7.32 10.43 -9.53
C GLU A 70 -6.31 9.87 -8.52
N MET A 71 -6.77 9.43 -7.34
CA MET A 71 -5.92 8.86 -6.30
C MET A 71 -5.16 7.62 -6.76
N LEU A 72 -5.78 6.79 -7.60
CA LEU A 72 -5.21 5.52 -8.05
C LEU A 72 -4.58 5.58 -9.43
N ILE A 73 -4.63 6.76 -10.08
CA ILE A 73 -4.11 6.99 -11.45
C ILE A 73 -4.71 5.96 -12.43
N LEU A 74 -6.03 5.77 -12.34
CA LEU A 74 -6.78 4.85 -13.20
C LEU A 74 -7.65 5.63 -14.19
N ASP A 75 -7.81 5.10 -15.41
CA ASP A 75 -8.75 5.65 -16.36
C ASP A 75 -10.20 5.45 -15.89
N LYS A 76 -11.11 6.34 -16.36
CA LYS A 76 -12.52 6.34 -15.96
C LYS A 76 -13.25 5.04 -16.34
N GLY A 77 -12.87 4.44 -17.46
CA GLY A 77 -13.49 3.20 -17.94
C GLY A 77 -13.13 2.01 -17.08
N GLN A 78 -11.85 1.89 -16.70
CA GLN A 78 -11.38 0.85 -15.80
C GLN A 78 -11.99 1.02 -14.40
N MET A 79 -11.99 2.25 -13.87
CA MET A 79 -12.60 2.55 -12.57
C MET A 79 -14.10 2.19 -12.57
N SER A 80 -14.83 2.55 -13.63
CA SER A 80 -16.26 2.24 -13.72
C SER A 80 -16.57 0.73 -13.75
N ARG A 81 -15.74 -0.06 -14.43
CA ARG A 81 -15.87 -1.53 -14.44
C ARG A 81 -15.60 -2.12 -13.06
N THR A 82 -14.51 -1.70 -12.42
CA THR A 82 -14.14 -2.19 -11.08
C THR A 82 -15.20 -1.82 -10.03
N VAL A 83 -15.72 -0.58 -10.06
CA VAL A 83 -16.77 -0.16 -9.12
C VAL A 83 -18.06 -0.95 -9.34
N ARG A 84 -18.42 -1.27 -10.59
CA ARG A 84 -19.57 -2.14 -10.89
C ARG A 84 -19.35 -3.53 -10.33
N GLU A 85 -18.20 -4.14 -10.60
CA GLU A 85 -17.83 -5.46 -10.09
C GLU A 85 -17.93 -5.53 -8.56
N LEU A 86 -17.35 -4.55 -7.84
CA LEU A 86 -17.43 -4.47 -6.38
C LEU A 86 -18.86 -4.29 -5.86
N THR A 87 -19.71 -3.54 -6.60
CA THR A 87 -21.12 -3.38 -6.27
C THR A 87 -21.90 -4.68 -6.49
N ASP A 88 -21.65 -5.38 -7.59
CA ASP A 88 -22.28 -6.66 -7.92
C ASP A 88 -21.89 -7.76 -6.89
N MET A 89 -20.69 -7.68 -6.33
CA MET A 89 -20.25 -8.52 -5.22
C MET A 89 -20.86 -8.14 -3.86
N GLY A 90 -21.61 -7.03 -3.78
CA GLY A 90 -22.19 -6.54 -2.53
C GLY A 90 -21.18 -5.96 -1.53
N LEU A 91 -19.96 -5.66 -1.98
CA LEU A 91 -18.88 -5.16 -1.12
C LEU A 91 -18.95 -3.65 -0.89
N ILE A 92 -19.52 -2.93 -1.85
CA ILE A 92 -19.71 -1.48 -1.80
C ILE A 92 -21.13 -1.12 -2.20
N GLU A 93 -21.57 0.06 -1.78
CA GLU A 93 -22.85 0.67 -2.14
C GLU A 93 -22.66 2.07 -2.70
N ARG A 94 -23.68 2.55 -3.40
CA ARG A 94 -23.73 3.88 -3.98
C ARG A 94 -24.87 4.68 -3.36
N THR A 95 -24.57 5.89 -2.91
CA THR A 95 -25.55 6.87 -2.46
C THR A 95 -25.47 8.13 -3.31
N PRO A 96 -26.59 8.84 -3.57
CA PRO A 96 -26.53 10.13 -4.26
C PRO A 96 -25.64 11.11 -3.51
N ASP A 97 -24.82 11.87 -4.24
CA ASP A 97 -24.04 12.95 -3.62
C ASP A 97 -24.98 14.13 -3.33
N PRO A 98 -25.12 14.55 -2.06
CA PRO A 98 -26.00 15.66 -1.70
C PRO A 98 -25.51 17.02 -2.25
N LYS A 99 -24.24 17.11 -2.69
CA LYS A 99 -23.65 18.34 -3.26
C LYS A 99 -23.74 18.37 -4.78
N ASP A 100 -23.79 17.23 -5.44
CA ASP A 100 -23.86 17.12 -6.89
C ASP A 100 -24.73 15.90 -7.28
N GLY A 101 -25.99 16.16 -7.62
CA GLY A 101 -26.95 15.13 -8.00
C GLY A 101 -26.60 14.32 -9.25
N ARG A 102 -25.51 14.65 -9.95
CA ARG A 102 -24.97 13.88 -11.08
C ARG A 102 -23.88 12.91 -10.64
N SER A 103 -23.43 13.03 -9.40
CA SER A 103 -22.37 12.21 -8.79
C SER A 103 -22.97 11.24 -7.79
N SER A 104 -22.27 10.16 -7.53
CA SER A 104 -22.59 9.22 -6.44
C SER A 104 -21.37 9.03 -5.55
N LEU A 105 -21.64 8.91 -4.27
CA LEU A 105 -20.67 8.56 -3.25
C LEU A 105 -20.63 7.04 -3.11
N LEU A 106 -19.43 6.52 -2.94
CA LEU A 106 -19.13 5.11 -2.73
C LEU A 106 -18.74 4.90 -1.27
N SER A 107 -19.33 3.88 -0.67
CA SER A 107 -19.02 3.43 0.68
C SER A 107 -18.98 1.91 0.71
N ALA A 108 -18.23 1.33 1.65
CA ALA A 108 -18.28 -0.10 1.88
C ALA A 108 -19.61 -0.47 2.54
N THR A 109 -20.14 -1.64 2.17
CA THR A 109 -21.25 -2.26 2.90
C THR A 109 -20.73 -2.88 4.20
N GLU A 110 -21.62 -3.20 5.15
CA GLU A 110 -21.24 -3.97 6.35
C GLU A 110 -20.62 -5.31 5.94
N HIS A 111 -21.25 -6.02 5.00
CA HIS A 111 -20.70 -7.25 4.43
C HIS A 111 -19.28 -7.05 3.87
N GLY A 112 -19.05 -5.95 3.13
CA GLY A 112 -17.73 -5.62 2.61
C GLY A 112 -16.68 -5.44 3.69
N ARG A 113 -17.03 -4.74 4.79
CA ARG A 113 -16.13 -4.52 5.94
C ARG A 113 -15.80 -5.84 6.65
N GLU A 114 -16.80 -6.69 6.90
CA GLU A 114 -16.61 -8.02 7.47
C GLU A 114 -15.67 -8.88 6.61
N ARG A 115 -15.93 -8.96 5.29
CA ARG A 115 -15.07 -9.71 4.36
C ARG A 115 -13.63 -9.20 4.36
N LEU A 116 -13.43 -7.89 4.46
CA LEU A 116 -12.09 -7.31 4.52
C LEU A 116 -11.38 -7.63 5.84
N ALA A 117 -12.10 -7.55 6.96
CA ALA A 117 -11.57 -7.92 8.27
C ALA A 117 -11.14 -9.40 8.29
N ASP A 118 -12.00 -10.29 7.83
CA ASP A 118 -11.70 -11.74 7.74
C ASP A 118 -10.48 -12.02 6.84
N ALA A 119 -10.37 -11.31 5.72
CA ALA A 119 -9.25 -11.49 4.80
C ALA A 119 -7.92 -11.03 5.40
N ARG A 120 -7.94 -10.00 6.24
CA ARG A 120 -6.75 -9.42 6.91
C ARG A 120 -6.38 -10.13 8.20
N GLY A 121 -7.34 -10.72 8.90
CA GLY A 121 -7.15 -11.32 10.22
C GLY A 121 -5.92 -12.22 10.34
N PRO A 122 -5.66 -13.17 9.42
CA PRO A 122 -4.48 -14.04 9.48
C PRO A 122 -3.13 -13.32 9.28
N GLN A 123 -3.17 -12.05 8.81
CA GLN A 123 -1.97 -11.23 8.58
C GLN A 123 -1.90 -10.04 9.55
N GLU A 124 -2.94 -9.86 10.35
CA GLU A 124 -2.98 -8.85 11.40
C GLU A 124 -1.94 -9.23 12.47
N GLY A 125 -1.00 -8.33 12.69
CA GLY A 125 0.13 -8.62 13.59
C GLY A 125 1.33 -9.32 12.94
N ALA A 126 1.25 -9.81 11.69
CA ALA A 126 2.37 -10.51 11.04
C ALA A 126 3.66 -9.67 10.96
N LEU A 127 3.56 -8.35 10.83
CA LEU A 127 4.72 -7.48 10.90
C LEU A 127 5.25 -7.37 12.33
N LEU A 128 4.37 -7.26 13.30
CA LEU A 128 4.74 -7.24 14.72
C LEU A 128 5.42 -8.55 15.12
N GLU A 129 4.89 -9.69 14.67
CA GLU A 129 5.49 -11.01 14.90
C GLU A 129 6.86 -11.13 14.20
N ALA A 130 6.98 -10.70 12.96
CA ALA A 130 8.24 -10.73 12.22
C ALA A 130 9.33 -9.83 12.83
N LEU A 131 8.94 -8.80 13.56
CA LEU A 131 9.85 -7.88 14.25
C LEU A 131 9.93 -8.12 15.76
N SER A 132 9.33 -9.18 16.28
CA SER A 132 9.25 -9.45 17.72
C SER A 132 10.63 -9.52 18.42
N ASP A 133 11.62 -10.06 17.70
CA ASP A 133 12.99 -10.22 18.20
C ASP A 133 13.92 -9.06 17.84
N TRP A 134 13.39 -8.04 17.14
CA TRP A 134 14.17 -6.86 16.80
C TRP A 134 14.21 -5.89 17.96
N ARG A 135 15.31 -5.16 18.10
CA ARG A 135 15.38 -4.05 19.03
C ARG A 135 14.49 -2.91 18.55
N VAL A 136 13.85 -2.23 19.48
CA VAL A 136 12.94 -1.11 19.15
C VAL A 136 13.69 -0.03 18.35
N GLU A 137 14.92 0.26 18.72
CA GLU A 137 15.78 1.25 18.05
C GLU A 137 16.05 0.88 16.58
N ASP A 138 16.21 -0.41 16.26
CA ASP A 138 16.41 -0.86 14.88
C ASP A 138 15.15 -0.69 14.04
N ILE A 139 13.97 -0.91 14.63
CA ILE A 139 12.66 -0.69 13.99
C ILE A 139 12.47 0.81 13.72
N GLU A 140 12.74 1.67 14.70
CA GLU A 140 12.62 3.12 14.57
C GLU A 140 13.59 3.67 13.53
N ASN A 141 14.84 3.18 13.51
CA ASN A 141 15.83 3.56 12.52
C ASN A 141 15.41 3.16 11.10
N LEU A 142 14.91 1.94 10.91
CA LEU A 142 14.39 1.49 9.62
C LEU A 142 13.22 2.38 9.15
N ALA A 143 12.29 2.70 10.04
CA ALA A 143 11.17 3.58 9.72
C ALA A 143 11.64 4.98 9.31
N HIS A 144 12.62 5.56 10.02
CA HIS A 144 13.22 6.85 9.72
C HIS A 144 13.92 6.87 8.36
N LEU A 145 14.75 5.86 8.07
CA LEU A 145 15.47 5.74 6.80
C LEU A 145 14.51 5.57 5.62
N LEU A 146 13.47 4.76 5.77
CA LEU A 146 12.43 4.59 4.75
C LEU A 146 11.65 5.90 4.53
N HIS A 147 11.34 6.64 5.59
CA HIS A 147 10.67 7.94 5.47
C HIS A 147 11.53 8.94 4.70
N ALA A 148 12.82 9.06 5.05
CA ALA A 148 13.75 9.95 4.35
C ALA A 148 13.87 9.60 2.86
N LEU A 149 13.94 8.30 2.53
CA LEU A 149 13.99 7.82 1.15
C LEU A 149 12.72 8.19 0.36
N VAL A 150 11.53 7.98 0.94
CA VAL A 150 10.25 8.33 0.31
C VAL A 150 10.09 9.84 0.12
N ALA A 151 10.55 10.63 1.09
CA ALA A 151 10.52 12.09 1.02
C ALA A 151 11.59 12.68 0.10
N GLY A 152 12.53 11.87 -0.42
CA GLY A 152 13.68 12.35 -1.20
C GLY A 152 14.64 13.23 -0.38
N SER A 153 14.62 13.10 0.93
CA SER A 153 15.48 13.83 1.87
C SER A 153 16.69 13.00 2.31
N ARG A 154 17.66 13.67 2.95
CA ARG A 154 18.73 12.93 3.65
C ARG A 154 18.21 12.51 5.02
N PRO A 155 18.57 11.30 5.51
CA PRO A 155 18.32 10.99 6.89
C PRO A 155 19.14 11.96 7.75
N ASP A 156 18.46 12.70 8.63
CA ASP A 156 19.12 13.60 9.56
C ASP A 156 20.00 12.77 10.51
N GLY A 157 21.28 13.14 10.59
CA GLY A 157 22.30 12.37 11.29
C GLY A 157 22.28 12.53 12.81
N ASP A 158 21.12 12.46 13.48
CA ASP A 158 21.03 12.53 14.92
C ASP A 158 20.13 11.42 15.49
N LEU A 159 20.68 10.19 15.49
CA LEU A 159 20.18 9.09 16.32
C LEU A 159 21.13 8.84 17.51
N THR A 160 21.72 9.91 18.06
CA THR A 160 22.45 9.87 19.33
C THR A 160 21.96 10.99 20.24
N ALA A 161 20.91 10.72 20.97
CA ALA A 161 20.60 11.37 22.24
C ALA A 161 20.02 10.31 23.18
#